data_086f24c7f664bc069f6378ea8c500e9a
#
_entry.id   086f24c7f664bc069f6378ea8c500e9a
#
_cell.length_a   1.000
_cell.length_b   1.000
_cell.length_c   1.000
_cell.angle_alpha   90.00
_cell.angle_beta   90.00
_cell.angle_gamma   90.00
#
_symmetry.space_group_name_H-M   'P 1'
#
loop_
_entity.id
_entity.type
_entity.pdbx_description
1 polymer ?
#
loop_
_entity_poly.entity_id
_entity_poly.type
_entity_poly.pdbx_seq_one_letter_code
_entity_poly.pdbx_strand_id
1 'polypeptide(L)'
;MLRKWKQMLHSGYFVRLLWMVLLSIIAALVVFAAVIYTSYGTLYLSSLSSRGQTTAAEICGGLESALMDYSTAVDELAAGRLTRQWLTQSPPEDGGLSLLRQMYGYKNDFTEEAAISVISLKTGDVLSTGSSSLAPGETDSLNWSVFRQANETDGVAVHLTAKDAVLEDTTRLALAKVVCGADGQKLGYVLLEAPRTTLAALYHMPSTGYASETLLLNPYDTVIYSSAGAEAEGLGKLPNGKSTEQAWSGSRSGTLWGGAYAYCRSDLLRGLILVELPKMQILNFRSSLLGALLLGLATAALVSVLVAWRVAQTISRPVHQLRASMEKFRNGELDTRVPVQRSDEGGFQPYDGADRTAGGARSAGAGEPPRRRSAGALASGQSAFHL
;
A
#
# COMPACT_ATOMS: atom_id res chain seq x y z
N MET A 1 -56.62 -11.50 1.66
CA MET A 1 -55.32 -12.13 1.89
C MET A 1 -54.88 -12.08 3.36
N LEU A 2 -55.00 -10.99 4.07
CA LEU A 2 -54.57 -10.80 5.48
C LEU A 2 -55.24 -11.74 6.53
N ARG A 3 -56.53 -12.12 6.35
CA ARG A 3 -57.23 -13.07 7.26
C ARG A 3 -56.68 -14.50 7.18
N LYS A 4 -56.23 -14.96 6.02
CA LYS A 4 -55.58 -16.28 5.85
C LYS A 4 -54.18 -16.31 6.47
N TRP A 5 -53.49 -15.16 6.54
CA TRP A 5 -52.20 -15.00 7.22
C TRP A 5 -52.29 -15.24 8.73
N LYS A 6 -53.33 -14.68 9.37
CA LYS A 6 -53.56 -14.85 10.82
C LYS A 6 -53.83 -16.32 11.22
N GLN A 7 -54.47 -17.10 10.39
CA GLN A 7 -54.74 -18.51 10.68
C GLN A 7 -53.51 -19.42 10.49
N MET A 8 -52.60 -19.12 9.55
CA MET A 8 -51.34 -19.86 9.38
C MET A 8 -50.33 -19.60 10.49
N LEU A 9 -50.31 -18.42 11.04
CA LEU A 9 -49.46 -18.05 12.17
C LEU A 9 -49.82 -18.75 13.50
N HIS A 10 -51.01 -19.38 13.58
CA HIS A 10 -51.47 -20.06 14.81
C HIS A 10 -51.02 -21.53 14.90
N SER A 11 -50.42 -22.13 13.85
CA SER A 11 -49.80 -23.46 13.98
C SER A 11 -48.36 -23.30 14.53
N GLY A 12 -48.25 -23.35 15.85
CA GLY A 12 -46.99 -23.06 16.57
C GLY A 12 -45.78 -23.92 16.16
N TYR A 13 -46.00 -25.07 15.55
CA TYR A 13 -44.92 -25.93 15.04
C TYR A 13 -44.34 -25.43 13.74
N PHE A 14 -45.16 -24.99 12.80
CA PHE A 14 -44.73 -24.46 11.52
C PHE A 14 -43.93 -23.16 11.67
N VAL A 15 -44.41 -22.27 12.51
CA VAL A 15 -43.69 -20.98 12.81
C VAL A 15 -42.35 -21.26 13.44
N ARG A 16 -42.24 -22.25 14.35
CA ARG A 16 -40.94 -22.62 14.96
C ARG A 16 -39.97 -23.17 13.91
N LEU A 17 -40.38 -24.02 13.01
CA LEU A 17 -39.55 -24.60 11.97
C LEU A 17 -39.08 -23.52 10.98
N LEU A 18 -39.96 -22.61 10.58
CA LEU A 18 -39.63 -21.45 9.75
C LEU A 18 -38.55 -20.57 10.40
N TRP A 19 -38.74 -20.25 11.71
CA TRP A 19 -37.79 -19.45 12.45
C TRP A 19 -36.43 -20.16 12.59
N MET A 20 -36.38 -21.46 12.84
CA MET A 20 -35.14 -22.21 12.91
C MET A 20 -34.37 -22.19 11.59
N VAL A 21 -35.04 -22.41 10.47
CA VAL A 21 -34.41 -22.36 9.14
C VAL A 21 -33.93 -20.95 8.82
N LEU A 22 -34.76 -19.95 9.05
CA LEU A 22 -34.40 -18.56 8.81
C LEU A 22 -33.20 -18.14 9.65
N LEU A 23 -33.19 -18.50 10.94
CA LEU A 23 -32.10 -18.17 11.87
C LEU A 23 -30.82 -18.87 11.48
N SER A 24 -30.86 -20.12 11.03
CA SER A 24 -29.68 -20.85 10.55
C SER A 24 -29.09 -20.22 9.28
N ILE A 25 -29.91 -19.77 8.35
CA ILE A 25 -29.47 -19.10 7.12
C ILE A 25 -28.83 -17.74 7.49
N ILE A 26 -29.47 -16.95 8.35
CA ILE A 26 -28.93 -15.67 8.80
C ILE A 26 -27.59 -15.87 9.54
N ALA A 27 -27.51 -16.85 10.43
CA ALA A 27 -26.27 -17.16 11.14
C ALA A 27 -25.14 -17.53 10.16
N ALA A 28 -25.41 -18.38 9.18
CA ALA A 28 -24.42 -18.74 8.15
C ALA A 28 -23.97 -17.51 7.33
N LEU A 29 -24.90 -16.63 6.96
CA LEU A 29 -24.60 -15.41 6.23
C LEU A 29 -23.75 -14.42 7.06
N VAL A 30 -24.03 -14.29 8.36
CA VAL A 30 -23.26 -13.45 9.27
C VAL A 30 -21.83 -13.98 9.40
N VAL A 31 -21.65 -15.29 9.57
CA VAL A 31 -20.32 -15.91 9.63
C VAL A 31 -19.56 -15.68 8.31
N PHE A 32 -20.23 -15.90 7.17
CA PHE A 32 -19.62 -15.67 5.86
C PHE A 32 -19.21 -14.20 5.66
N ALA A 33 -20.07 -13.26 6.03
CA ALA A 33 -19.79 -11.84 5.97
C ALA A 33 -18.59 -11.45 6.89
N ALA A 34 -18.50 -12.03 8.09
CA ALA A 34 -17.39 -11.80 8.99
C ALA A 34 -16.06 -12.34 8.41
N VAL A 35 -16.07 -13.51 7.80
CA VAL A 35 -14.89 -14.09 7.12
C VAL A 35 -14.46 -13.23 5.94
N ILE A 36 -15.39 -12.76 5.12
CA ILE A 36 -15.08 -11.85 4.02
C ILE A 36 -14.49 -10.55 4.56
N TYR A 37 -15.13 -9.93 5.54
CA TYR A 37 -14.67 -8.66 6.11
C TYR A 37 -13.25 -8.74 6.65
N THR A 38 -12.93 -9.79 7.40
CA THR A 38 -11.58 -10.00 7.96
C THR A 38 -10.56 -10.30 6.87
N SER A 39 -10.88 -11.21 5.94
CA SER A 39 -9.96 -11.62 4.87
C SER A 39 -9.64 -10.48 3.90
N TYR A 40 -10.66 -9.79 3.40
CA TYR A 40 -10.44 -8.66 2.50
C TYR A 40 -9.78 -7.47 3.21
N GLY A 41 -10.13 -7.22 4.47
CA GLY A 41 -9.50 -6.18 5.27
C GLY A 41 -7.99 -6.40 5.45
N THR A 42 -7.58 -7.63 5.75
CA THR A 42 -6.15 -7.98 5.90
C THR A 42 -5.40 -7.91 4.56
N LEU A 43 -5.98 -8.43 3.48
CA LEU A 43 -5.39 -8.38 2.14
C LEU A 43 -5.21 -6.93 1.65
N TYR A 44 -6.21 -6.07 1.88
CA TYR A 44 -6.11 -4.67 1.49
C TYR A 44 -5.03 -3.93 2.26
N LEU A 45 -4.98 -4.12 3.59
CA LEU A 45 -3.95 -3.51 4.43
C LEU A 45 -2.54 -4.01 4.09
N SER A 46 -2.37 -5.29 3.82
CA SER A 46 -1.07 -5.84 3.41
C SER A 46 -0.62 -5.29 2.05
N SER A 47 -1.54 -5.17 1.09
CA SER A 47 -1.26 -4.57 -0.22
C SER A 47 -0.86 -3.10 -0.10
N LEU A 48 -1.59 -2.33 0.73
CA LEU A 48 -1.30 -0.91 0.98
C LEU A 48 0.05 -0.73 1.67
N SER A 49 0.32 -1.56 2.68
CA SER A 49 1.61 -1.60 3.39
C SER A 49 2.77 -1.94 2.46
N SER A 50 2.63 -2.95 1.60
CA SER A 50 3.65 -3.33 0.61
C SER A 50 3.95 -2.19 -0.37
N ARG A 51 2.91 -1.53 -0.89
CA ARG A 51 3.08 -0.36 -1.77
C ARG A 51 3.77 0.80 -1.06
N GLY A 52 3.38 1.09 0.18
CA GLY A 52 4.04 2.11 0.99
C GLY A 52 5.52 1.83 1.22
N GLN A 53 5.87 0.56 1.49
CA GLN A 53 7.27 0.14 1.63
C GLN A 53 8.04 0.30 0.31
N THR A 54 7.44 -0.04 -0.83
CA THR A 54 8.05 0.17 -2.15
C THR A 54 8.31 1.66 -2.38
N THR A 55 7.32 2.52 -2.11
CA THR A 55 7.48 3.98 -2.25
C THR A 55 8.57 4.52 -1.32
N ALA A 56 8.61 4.07 -0.05
CA ALA A 56 9.66 4.48 0.88
C ALA A 56 11.06 4.02 0.40
N ALA A 57 11.16 2.82 -0.16
CA ALA A 57 12.40 2.29 -0.71
C ALA A 57 12.85 3.03 -1.98
N GLU A 58 11.92 3.41 -2.86
CA GLU A 58 12.21 4.21 -4.06
C GLU A 58 12.73 5.60 -3.69
N ILE A 59 12.09 6.28 -2.75
CA ILE A 59 12.57 7.58 -2.25
C ILE A 59 13.96 7.42 -1.61
N CYS A 60 14.13 6.39 -0.79
CA CYS A 60 15.40 6.10 -0.14
C CYS A 60 16.52 5.87 -1.17
N GLY A 61 16.26 5.05 -2.18
CA GLY A 61 17.22 4.78 -3.27
C GLY A 61 17.58 6.03 -4.08
N GLY A 62 16.59 6.88 -4.39
CA GLY A 62 16.81 8.14 -5.07
C GLY A 62 17.70 9.10 -4.26
N LEU A 63 17.41 9.23 -2.96
CA LEU A 63 18.25 10.05 -2.06
C LEU A 63 19.66 9.48 -1.90
N GLU A 64 19.80 8.16 -1.75
CA GLU A 64 21.12 7.52 -1.66
C GLU A 64 21.93 7.70 -2.95
N SER A 65 21.30 7.62 -4.12
CA SER A 65 21.97 7.87 -5.41
C SER A 65 22.50 9.31 -5.49
N ALA A 66 21.65 10.29 -5.19
CA ALA A 66 22.06 11.68 -5.19
C ALA A 66 23.19 11.97 -4.15
N LEU A 67 23.08 11.32 -2.98
CA LEU A 67 24.10 11.44 -1.95
C LEU A 67 25.44 10.84 -2.37
N MET A 68 25.42 9.74 -3.14
CA MET A 68 26.65 9.16 -3.71
C MET A 68 27.31 10.11 -4.69
N ASP A 69 26.53 10.77 -5.56
CA ASP A 69 27.04 11.75 -6.51
C ASP A 69 27.65 12.97 -5.78
N TYR A 70 26.95 13.47 -4.76
CA TYR A 70 27.45 14.58 -3.92
C TYR A 70 28.72 14.20 -3.15
N SER A 71 28.73 12.98 -2.59
CA SER A 71 29.89 12.47 -1.85
C SER A 71 31.11 12.32 -2.76
N THR A 72 30.90 11.82 -3.98
CA THR A 72 31.97 11.68 -4.99
C THR A 72 32.55 13.05 -5.35
N ALA A 73 31.70 14.04 -5.61
CA ALA A 73 32.15 15.40 -5.91
C ALA A 73 32.95 16.04 -4.77
N VAL A 74 32.49 15.89 -3.53
CA VAL A 74 33.19 16.38 -2.34
C VAL A 74 34.54 15.66 -2.18
N ASP A 75 34.57 14.36 -2.42
CA ASP A 75 35.80 13.55 -2.32
C ASP A 75 36.84 13.97 -3.37
N GLU A 76 36.44 14.07 -4.63
CA GLU A 76 37.29 14.47 -5.75
C GLU A 76 37.81 15.91 -5.58
N LEU A 77 36.94 16.83 -5.13
CA LEU A 77 37.37 18.19 -4.83
C LEU A 77 38.40 18.25 -3.66
N ALA A 78 38.14 17.45 -2.60
CA ALA A 78 39.06 17.39 -1.45
C ALA A 78 40.43 16.80 -1.83
N ALA A 79 40.44 15.80 -2.71
CA ALA A 79 41.67 15.20 -3.26
C ALA A 79 42.32 16.06 -4.34
N GLY A 80 41.60 17.06 -4.86
CA GLY A 80 42.02 17.90 -5.99
C GLY A 80 43.29 18.73 -5.75
N ARG A 81 44.11 18.85 -6.79
CA ARG A 81 45.34 19.70 -6.73
C ARG A 81 44.97 21.17 -6.56
N LEU A 82 43.96 21.66 -7.23
CA LEU A 82 43.51 23.05 -7.16
C LEU A 82 43.06 23.44 -5.76
N THR A 83 42.32 22.57 -5.10
CA THR A 83 41.86 22.75 -3.71
C THR A 83 43.02 22.86 -2.75
N ARG A 84 44.00 21.93 -2.82
CA ARG A 84 45.19 21.98 -1.99
C ARG A 84 46.05 23.21 -2.28
N GLN A 85 46.19 23.59 -3.55
CA GLN A 85 46.94 24.78 -3.95
C GLN A 85 46.29 26.05 -3.39
N TRP A 86 44.95 26.18 -3.48
CA TRP A 86 44.21 27.32 -2.92
C TRP A 86 44.33 27.40 -1.39
N LEU A 87 44.26 26.25 -0.69
CA LEU A 87 44.41 26.22 0.77
C LEU A 87 45.82 26.49 1.29
N THR A 88 46.86 26.23 0.49
CA THR A 88 48.27 26.44 0.88
C THR A 88 48.80 27.80 0.46
N GLN A 89 48.38 28.32 -0.69
CA GLN A 89 48.76 29.63 -1.23
C GLN A 89 47.80 30.72 -0.76
N SER A 90 48.30 31.73 -0.08
CA SER A 90 47.48 32.85 0.40
C SER A 90 48.15 34.17 0.08
N PRO A 91 47.60 35.02 -0.82
CA PRO A 91 46.51 34.80 -1.75
C PRO A 91 46.94 33.97 -2.97
N PRO A 92 46.02 33.18 -3.58
CA PRO A 92 46.29 32.46 -4.83
C PRO A 92 46.43 33.44 -6.00
N GLU A 93 47.29 33.11 -6.99
CA GLU A 93 47.63 34.01 -8.12
C GLU A 93 46.39 34.39 -8.97
N ASP A 94 45.39 33.47 -9.10
CA ASP A 94 44.18 33.68 -9.86
C ASP A 94 42.95 34.05 -8.99
N GLY A 95 43.16 34.33 -7.69
CA GLY A 95 42.07 34.60 -6.75
C GLY A 95 41.12 33.43 -6.53
N GLY A 96 41.53 32.19 -6.91
CA GLY A 96 40.71 30.99 -6.78
C GLY A 96 39.74 30.74 -7.95
N LEU A 97 39.81 31.49 -9.04
CA LEU A 97 38.89 31.38 -10.18
C LEU A 97 38.94 29.99 -10.84
N SER A 98 40.13 29.36 -10.92
CA SER A 98 40.27 28.02 -11.47
C SER A 98 39.54 26.97 -10.63
N LEU A 99 39.67 27.05 -9.31
CA LEU A 99 38.95 26.19 -8.38
C LEU A 99 37.44 26.44 -8.43
N LEU A 100 37.04 27.72 -8.44
CA LEU A 100 35.62 28.09 -8.54
C LEU A 100 34.98 27.54 -9.82
N ARG A 101 35.69 27.60 -10.96
CA ARG A 101 35.20 27.00 -12.22
C ARG A 101 35.03 25.50 -12.11
N GLN A 102 35.96 24.81 -11.45
CA GLN A 102 35.82 23.37 -11.19
C GLN A 102 34.61 23.07 -10.31
N MET A 103 34.40 23.82 -9.24
CA MET A 103 33.26 23.70 -8.33
C MET A 103 31.93 23.91 -9.08
N TYR A 104 31.87 24.91 -9.97
CA TYR A 104 30.66 25.09 -10.82
C TYR A 104 30.45 23.96 -11.83
N GLY A 105 31.52 23.28 -12.28
CA GLY A 105 31.40 22.06 -13.09
C GLY A 105 30.57 21.01 -12.36
N TYR A 106 30.97 20.67 -11.13
CA TYR A 106 30.18 19.72 -10.31
C TYR A 106 28.78 20.23 -9.98
N LYS A 107 28.62 21.52 -9.66
CA LYS A 107 27.31 22.09 -9.35
C LYS A 107 26.33 21.97 -10.50
N ASN A 108 26.77 22.09 -11.74
CA ASN A 108 25.91 22.00 -12.92
C ASN A 108 25.36 20.57 -13.15
N ASP A 109 26.05 19.57 -12.59
CA ASP A 109 25.61 18.16 -12.65
C ASP A 109 24.58 17.85 -11.54
N PHE A 110 24.39 18.76 -10.57
CA PHE A 110 23.47 18.62 -9.47
C PHE A 110 22.16 19.39 -9.72
N THR A 111 21.13 19.07 -8.94
CA THR A 111 19.92 19.89 -8.86
C THR A 111 20.23 21.28 -8.30
N GLU A 112 19.59 22.27 -8.81
CA GLU A 112 19.91 23.70 -8.95
C GLU A 112 20.38 24.50 -7.71
N GLU A 113 20.20 24.02 -6.47
CA GLU A 113 20.40 24.89 -5.30
C GLU A 113 21.50 24.44 -4.35
N ALA A 114 22.15 23.29 -4.57
CA ALA A 114 23.26 22.87 -3.74
C ALA A 114 24.45 23.85 -3.88
N ALA A 115 25.02 24.25 -2.75
CA ALA A 115 26.21 25.10 -2.70
C ALA A 115 27.42 24.27 -2.34
N ILE A 116 28.53 24.46 -3.08
CA ILE A 116 29.82 23.87 -2.75
C ILE A 116 30.73 24.98 -2.25
N SER A 117 31.39 24.74 -1.12
CA SER A 117 32.30 25.70 -0.48
C SER A 117 33.61 25.02 -0.13
N VAL A 118 34.70 25.76 -0.27
CA VAL A 118 36.02 25.38 0.24
C VAL A 118 36.43 26.39 1.31
N ILE A 119 36.79 25.90 2.48
CA ILE A 119 37.03 26.69 3.68
C ILE A 119 38.51 26.52 4.09
N SER A 120 39.26 27.61 4.23
CA SER A 120 40.62 27.58 4.69
C SER A 120 40.71 27.70 6.22
N LEU A 121 41.36 26.73 6.87
CA LEU A 121 41.64 26.80 8.30
C LEU A 121 42.73 27.83 8.63
N LYS A 122 43.62 28.16 7.67
CA LYS A 122 44.73 29.07 7.87
C LYS A 122 44.30 30.54 7.86
N THR A 123 43.44 30.92 6.91
CA THR A 123 43.04 32.32 6.68
C THR A 123 41.61 32.58 7.14
N GLY A 124 40.78 31.54 7.29
CA GLY A 124 39.33 31.67 7.49
C GLY A 124 38.58 32.04 6.22
N ASP A 125 39.25 32.09 5.06
CA ASP A 125 38.62 32.45 3.80
C ASP A 125 37.68 31.30 3.33
N VAL A 126 36.58 31.69 2.70
CA VAL A 126 35.59 30.76 2.11
C VAL A 126 35.43 31.09 0.63
N LEU A 127 35.64 30.08 -0.21
CA LEU A 127 35.32 30.13 -1.64
C LEU A 127 34.07 29.32 -1.88
N SER A 128 32.98 29.92 -2.38
CA SER A 128 31.67 29.27 -2.51
C SER A 128 31.00 29.49 -3.88
N THR A 129 30.26 28.51 -4.34
CA THR A 129 29.42 28.60 -5.57
C THR A 129 28.02 29.17 -5.30
N GLY A 130 27.68 29.45 -4.06
CA GLY A 130 26.38 29.99 -3.65
C GLY A 130 26.44 30.67 -2.32
N SER A 131 25.31 31.03 -1.74
CA SER A 131 25.24 31.48 -0.36
C SER A 131 25.59 30.32 0.58
N SER A 132 26.75 30.40 1.23
CA SER A 132 27.10 29.47 2.30
C SER A 132 26.47 29.95 3.60
N SER A 133 26.01 29.03 4.44
CA SER A 133 25.54 29.33 5.80
C SER A 133 26.70 29.73 6.71
N LEU A 134 27.95 29.54 6.26
CA LEU A 134 29.16 29.90 7.00
C LEU A 134 29.64 31.28 6.59
N ALA A 135 29.58 32.21 7.54
CA ALA A 135 30.19 33.51 7.36
C ALA A 135 31.73 33.42 7.42
N PRO A 136 32.47 34.16 6.56
CA PRO A 136 33.92 34.23 6.65
C PRO A 136 34.38 34.72 8.05
N GLY A 137 35.27 33.97 8.69
CA GLY A 137 35.85 34.33 9.98
C GLY A 137 35.18 33.75 11.22
N GLU A 138 34.08 33.02 11.12
CA GLU A 138 33.46 32.30 12.26
C GLU A 138 34.13 30.93 12.47
N THR A 139 35.31 30.93 13.10
CA THR A 139 36.03 29.67 13.39
C THR A 139 35.34 28.77 14.42
N ASP A 140 34.46 29.30 15.24
CA ASP A 140 33.68 28.50 16.21
C ASP A 140 32.69 27.55 15.53
N SER A 141 32.24 27.85 14.29
CA SER A 141 31.39 27.00 13.48
C SER A 141 32.06 25.67 13.07
N LEU A 142 33.42 25.61 13.07
CA LEU A 142 34.19 24.41 12.74
C LEU A 142 34.01 23.25 13.77
N ASN A 143 33.51 23.56 14.95
CA ASN A 143 33.11 22.54 15.93
C ASN A 143 31.69 22.02 15.71
N TRP A 144 31.00 22.52 14.69
CA TRP A 144 29.65 22.16 14.39
C TRP A 144 29.54 20.75 13.77
N SER A 145 28.40 20.14 13.92
CA SER A 145 28.09 18.72 13.71
C SER A 145 28.76 18.05 12.49
N VAL A 146 28.69 18.64 11.29
CA VAL A 146 29.29 18.07 10.08
C VAL A 146 30.79 18.10 10.08
N PHE A 147 31.41 19.20 10.56
CA PHE A 147 32.87 19.34 10.63
C PHE A 147 33.48 18.44 11.70
N ARG A 148 32.81 18.29 12.85
CA ARG A 148 33.23 17.33 13.87
C ARG A 148 33.23 15.91 13.30
N GLN A 149 32.17 15.51 12.60
CA GLN A 149 32.10 14.20 11.96
C GLN A 149 33.18 14.04 10.88
N ALA A 150 33.42 15.07 10.05
CA ALA A 150 34.49 15.05 9.06
C ALA A 150 35.89 14.91 9.69
N ASN A 151 36.08 15.45 10.89
CA ASN A 151 37.33 15.30 11.64
C ASN A 151 37.54 13.88 12.22
N GLU A 152 36.50 13.16 12.44
CA GLU A 152 36.50 11.80 13.02
C GLU A 152 36.49 10.70 11.95
N THR A 153 36.25 11.06 10.67
CA THR A 153 36.06 10.11 9.56
C THR A 153 37.08 10.36 8.46
N ASP A 154 37.71 9.32 7.92
CA ASP A 154 38.63 9.46 6.77
C ASP A 154 37.88 9.73 5.45
N GLY A 155 36.56 9.50 5.41
CA GLY A 155 35.68 9.71 4.28
C GLY A 155 34.94 11.04 4.30
N VAL A 156 33.91 11.12 3.46
CA VAL A 156 32.95 12.23 3.46
C VAL A 156 31.99 12.06 4.62
N ALA A 157 31.90 13.02 5.52
CA ALA A 157 30.93 13.08 6.58
C ALA A 157 29.59 13.56 6.02
N VAL A 158 28.49 12.93 6.43
CA VAL A 158 27.12 13.27 6.04
C VAL A 158 26.31 13.65 7.27
N HIS A 159 25.70 14.83 7.24
CA HIS A 159 24.91 15.31 8.36
C HIS A 159 23.55 15.85 7.90
N LEU A 160 22.49 15.40 8.57
CA LEU A 160 21.15 15.95 8.42
C LEU A 160 20.92 17.04 9.46
N THR A 161 20.73 18.26 8.98
CA THR A 161 20.55 19.43 9.84
C THR A 161 19.05 19.67 10.09
N ALA A 162 18.68 19.75 11.36
CA ALA A 162 17.34 20.14 11.74
C ALA A 162 17.11 21.63 11.49
N LYS A 163 15.86 22.03 11.22
CA LYS A 163 15.49 23.43 11.17
C LYS A 163 15.74 24.07 12.53
N ASP A 164 16.60 25.08 12.58
CA ASP A 164 16.76 25.92 13.75
C ASP A 164 15.71 27.05 13.70
N ALA A 165 14.93 27.18 14.76
CA ALA A 165 13.92 28.22 14.88
C ALA A 165 14.53 29.64 15.01
N VAL A 166 15.81 29.71 15.38
CA VAL A 166 16.52 30.99 15.68
C VAL A 166 17.27 31.49 14.47
N LEU A 167 17.91 30.58 13.70
CA LEU A 167 18.86 30.95 12.64
C LEU A 167 18.27 30.99 11.23
N GLU A 168 17.00 30.70 11.01
CA GLU A 168 16.37 30.58 9.69
C GLU A 168 17.21 29.74 8.69
N ASP A 169 18.03 28.82 9.19
CA ASP A 169 18.91 28.01 8.37
C ASP A 169 18.08 27.13 7.43
N THR A 170 18.31 27.31 6.13
CA THR A 170 17.60 26.58 5.08
C THR A 170 18.27 25.25 4.75
N THR A 171 19.53 25.06 5.17
CA THR A 171 20.31 23.84 4.90
C THR A 171 19.71 22.66 5.65
N ARG A 172 19.48 21.55 4.93
CA ARG A 172 18.93 20.31 5.50
C ARG A 172 19.88 19.13 5.41
N LEU A 173 20.80 19.17 4.45
CA LEU A 173 21.82 18.16 4.24
C LEU A 173 23.15 18.84 4.04
N ALA A 174 24.15 18.43 4.81
CA ALA A 174 25.53 18.92 4.67
C ALA A 174 26.48 17.72 4.52
N LEU A 175 27.38 17.81 3.55
CA LEU A 175 28.49 16.88 3.37
C LEU A 175 29.78 17.62 3.55
N ALA A 176 30.72 17.08 4.32
CA ALA A 176 32.04 17.71 4.51
C ALA A 176 33.16 16.67 4.46
N LYS A 177 34.30 17.10 3.92
CA LYS A 177 35.53 16.32 3.97
C LYS A 177 36.70 17.24 4.34
N VAL A 178 37.55 16.72 5.21
CA VAL A 178 38.83 17.38 5.57
C VAL A 178 39.81 17.28 4.42
N VAL A 179 40.47 18.38 4.11
CA VAL A 179 41.60 18.43 3.18
C VAL A 179 42.88 18.45 3.98
N CYS A 180 43.72 17.42 3.78
CA CYS A 180 45.03 17.35 4.45
C CYS A 180 46.19 17.67 3.49
N GLY A 181 47.23 18.28 4.02
CA GLY A 181 48.51 18.45 3.35
C GLY A 181 49.27 17.13 3.24
N ALA A 182 50.43 17.19 2.58
CA ALA A 182 51.32 16.04 2.42
C ALA A 182 51.91 15.54 3.76
N ASP A 183 51.97 16.40 4.75
CA ASP A 183 52.44 16.13 6.10
C ASP A 183 51.32 15.67 7.07
N GLY A 184 50.09 15.48 6.55
CA GLY A 184 48.93 15.14 7.36
C GLY A 184 48.30 16.33 8.11
N GLN A 185 48.84 17.55 7.96
CA GLN A 185 48.26 18.73 8.54
C GLN A 185 46.91 19.04 7.88
N LYS A 186 45.89 19.38 8.67
CA LYS A 186 44.58 19.82 8.18
C LYS A 186 44.71 21.22 7.58
N LEU A 187 44.42 21.35 6.30
CA LEU A 187 44.47 22.63 5.56
C LEU A 187 43.10 23.32 5.54
N GLY A 188 42.04 22.58 5.47
CA GLY A 188 40.69 23.11 5.34
C GLY A 188 39.63 22.04 5.14
N TYR A 189 38.48 22.48 4.68
CA TYR A 189 37.33 21.60 4.40
C TYR A 189 36.76 21.88 3.02
N VAL A 190 36.26 20.84 2.39
CA VAL A 190 35.29 20.95 1.30
C VAL A 190 33.94 20.67 1.91
N LEU A 191 32.96 21.54 1.69
CA LEU A 191 31.60 21.48 2.21
C LEU A 191 30.61 21.54 1.03
N LEU A 192 29.63 20.67 1.02
CA LEU A 192 28.48 20.77 0.18
C LEU A 192 27.24 20.95 1.07
N GLU A 193 26.45 21.98 0.76
CA GLU A 193 25.20 22.29 1.46
C GLU A 193 24.03 22.15 0.51
N ALA A 194 23.04 21.33 0.89
CA ALA A 194 21.80 21.15 0.16
C ALA A 194 20.64 21.71 0.99
N PRO A 195 19.97 22.78 0.49
CA PRO A 195 18.84 23.38 1.17
C PRO A 195 17.60 22.49 1.06
N ARG A 196 16.54 22.90 1.77
CA ARG A 196 15.24 22.21 1.74
C ARG A 196 14.69 22.01 0.34
N THR A 197 14.86 22.98 -0.54
CA THR A 197 14.41 22.95 -1.93
C THR A 197 15.07 21.85 -2.73
N THR A 198 16.38 21.62 -2.54
CA THR A 198 17.09 20.48 -3.14
C THR A 198 16.55 19.15 -2.63
N LEU A 199 16.33 19.01 -1.31
CA LEU A 199 15.70 17.79 -0.78
C LEU A 199 14.31 17.61 -1.35
N ALA A 200 13.51 18.67 -1.49
CA ALA A 200 12.18 18.59 -2.08
C ALA A 200 12.22 18.10 -3.53
N ALA A 201 13.22 18.51 -4.32
CA ALA A 201 13.43 18.06 -5.68
C ALA A 201 13.83 16.57 -5.76
N LEU A 202 14.70 16.14 -4.81
CA LEU A 202 15.13 14.74 -4.70
C LEU A 202 14.01 13.82 -4.17
N TYR A 203 13.10 14.37 -3.37
CA TYR A 203 11.88 13.69 -2.90
C TYR A 203 10.82 13.61 -4.00
N HIS A 204 11.23 13.24 -5.20
CA HIS A 204 10.25 12.97 -6.25
C HIS A 204 9.29 11.90 -5.76
N MET A 205 8.09 12.33 -5.36
CA MET A 205 7.00 11.41 -5.08
C MET A 205 6.69 10.66 -6.37
N PRO A 206 6.86 9.35 -6.40
CA PRO A 206 6.26 8.60 -7.48
C PRO A 206 4.77 8.94 -7.47
N SER A 207 4.19 9.30 -8.62
CA SER A 207 2.82 9.80 -8.78
C SER A 207 1.74 8.74 -8.45
N THR A 208 2.04 7.84 -7.54
CA THR A 208 1.19 6.70 -7.17
C THR A 208 -0.06 7.08 -6.37
N GLY A 209 -0.19 8.35 -5.94
CA GLY A 209 -1.38 8.84 -5.24
C GLY A 209 -1.71 8.17 -3.89
N TYR A 210 -0.80 7.34 -3.38
CA TYR A 210 -1.02 6.52 -2.18
C TYR A 210 -0.39 7.08 -0.90
N ALA A 211 0.51 8.05 -1.00
CA ALA A 211 1.14 8.69 0.15
C ALA A 211 0.42 10.00 0.47
N SER A 212 0.07 10.22 1.73
CA SER A 212 -0.49 11.49 2.19
C SER A 212 0.61 12.45 2.64
N GLU A 213 1.66 11.94 3.24
CA GLU A 213 2.82 12.72 3.69
C GLU A 213 4.07 11.84 3.69
N THR A 214 5.22 12.46 3.39
CA THR A 214 6.54 11.84 3.53
C THR A 214 7.40 12.68 4.45
N LEU A 215 8.13 12.00 5.32
CA LEU A 215 9.01 12.60 6.31
C LEU A 215 10.41 12.02 6.18
N LEU A 216 11.43 12.87 6.35
CA LEU A 216 12.81 12.46 6.60
C LEU A 216 13.17 12.80 8.04
N LEU A 217 13.62 11.79 8.78
CA LEU A 217 14.04 11.95 10.16
C LEU A 217 15.54 11.66 10.31
N ASN A 218 16.14 12.31 11.29
CA ASN A 218 17.47 11.95 11.77
C ASN A 218 17.39 10.91 12.90
N PRO A 219 18.52 10.37 13.41
CA PRO A 219 18.54 9.38 14.50
C PRO A 219 17.98 9.88 15.84
N TYR A 220 17.71 11.16 15.97
CA TYR A 220 17.15 11.79 17.17
C TYR A 220 15.64 12.03 17.05
N ASP A 221 14.97 11.35 16.11
CA ASP A 221 13.54 11.52 15.84
C ASP A 221 13.11 12.95 15.45
N THR A 222 14.07 13.74 14.96
CA THR A 222 13.80 15.10 14.47
C THR A 222 13.37 15.04 13.00
N VAL A 223 12.29 15.72 12.66
CA VAL A 223 11.82 15.85 11.28
C VAL A 223 12.69 16.86 10.55
N ILE A 224 13.51 16.38 9.62
CA ILE A 224 14.41 17.18 8.80
C ILE A 224 13.68 17.77 7.59
N TYR A 225 12.82 16.95 6.99
CA TYR A 225 12.02 17.32 5.82
C TYR A 225 10.63 16.73 5.93
N SER A 226 9.62 17.52 5.54
CA SER A 226 8.24 17.09 5.38
C SER A 226 7.68 17.56 4.03
N SER A 227 7.01 16.66 3.32
CA SER A 227 6.27 17.01 2.09
C SER A 227 5.03 17.87 2.38
N ALA A 228 4.51 17.86 3.60
CA ALA A 228 3.39 18.70 4.04
C ALA A 228 3.78 20.18 4.21
N GLY A 229 5.08 20.48 4.33
CA GLY A 229 5.60 21.85 4.45
C GLY A 229 6.58 22.02 5.60
N ALA A 230 7.27 23.16 5.59
CA ALA A 230 8.32 23.48 6.57
C ALA A 230 7.81 23.63 8.00
N GLU A 231 6.51 23.84 8.20
CA GLU A 231 5.91 23.95 9.53
C GLU A 231 5.88 22.59 10.26
N ALA A 232 5.86 21.49 9.52
CA ALA A 232 5.90 20.14 10.08
C ALA A 232 7.33 19.69 10.45
N GLU A 233 8.36 20.49 10.12
CA GLU A 233 9.77 20.17 10.37
C GLU A 233 10.23 20.66 11.74
N GLY A 234 11.22 19.99 12.31
CA GLY A 234 11.86 20.35 13.57
C GLY A 234 11.65 19.36 14.71
N LEU A 235 12.14 19.72 15.87
CA LEU A 235 12.07 18.90 17.09
C LEU A 235 10.62 18.70 17.56
N GLY A 236 10.30 17.47 17.96
CA GLY A 236 8.98 17.17 18.55
C GLY A 236 7.82 17.18 17.56
N LYS A 237 8.10 17.24 16.27
CA LYS A 237 7.07 17.25 15.21
C LYS A 237 6.64 15.84 14.74
N LEU A 238 7.22 14.79 15.30
CA LEU A 238 6.76 13.42 15.03
C LEU A 238 5.28 13.27 15.38
N PRO A 239 4.48 12.61 14.53
CA PRO A 239 3.08 12.37 14.79
C PRO A 239 2.86 11.68 16.14
N ASN A 240 2.12 12.31 17.05
CA ASN A 240 1.71 11.76 18.35
C ASN A 240 2.86 11.41 19.34
N GLY A 241 4.03 12.01 19.25
CA GLY A 241 5.17 11.75 20.15
C GLY A 241 5.65 10.30 20.14
N LYS A 242 5.48 9.59 19.03
CA LYS A 242 5.85 8.18 18.89
C LYS A 242 7.34 8.08 18.58
N SER A 243 8.02 7.07 19.17
CA SER A 243 9.42 6.75 18.89
C SER A 243 9.57 5.90 17.64
N THR A 244 10.66 6.10 16.90
CA THR A 244 11.05 5.29 15.75
C THR A 244 12.13 4.25 16.09
N GLU A 245 12.42 4.02 17.36
CA GLU A 245 13.45 3.09 17.84
C GLU A 245 13.34 1.69 17.18
N GLN A 246 12.11 1.22 16.97
CA GLN A 246 11.86 -0.05 16.30
C GLN A 246 12.36 -0.06 14.84
N ALA A 247 12.30 1.07 14.14
CA ALA A 247 12.80 1.18 12.78
C ALA A 247 14.33 1.27 12.73
N TRP A 248 14.95 1.88 13.74
CA TRP A 248 16.40 1.96 13.85
C TRP A 248 17.07 0.65 14.22
N SER A 249 16.43 -0.16 15.07
CA SER A 249 16.93 -1.47 15.52
C SER A 249 16.51 -2.64 14.63
N GLY A 250 15.50 -2.45 13.79
CA GLY A 250 14.88 -3.50 12.98
C GLY A 250 15.45 -3.64 11.56
N SER A 251 14.63 -4.18 10.67
CA SER A 251 14.94 -4.32 9.25
C SER A 251 15.10 -2.96 8.56
N ARG A 252 15.78 -2.94 7.40
CA ARG A 252 15.96 -1.71 6.60
C ARG A 252 14.63 -1.07 6.16
N SER A 253 13.59 -1.86 5.96
CA SER A 253 12.25 -1.40 5.59
C SER A 253 11.18 -2.16 6.35
N GLY A 254 10.03 -1.53 6.56
CA GLY A 254 8.93 -2.12 7.27
C GLY A 254 7.77 -1.15 7.45
N THR A 255 6.95 -1.42 8.45
CA THR A 255 5.85 -0.54 8.85
C THR A 255 5.91 -0.21 10.33
N LEU A 256 5.46 0.98 10.67
CA LEU A 256 5.37 1.48 12.04
C LEU A 256 3.92 1.75 12.43
N TRP A 257 3.66 1.69 13.73
CA TRP A 257 2.42 2.13 14.36
C TRP A 257 1.16 1.49 13.78
N GLY A 258 1.20 0.15 13.68
CA GLY A 258 0.06 -0.63 13.19
C GLY A 258 -0.22 -0.46 11.71
N GLY A 259 0.81 -0.15 10.91
CA GLY A 259 0.68 0.02 9.46
C GLY A 259 0.24 1.42 9.04
N ALA A 260 0.31 2.41 9.94
CA ALA A 260 0.00 3.80 9.60
C ALA A 260 1.09 4.47 8.76
N TYR A 261 2.34 4.01 8.91
CA TYR A 261 3.51 4.50 8.19
C TYR A 261 4.32 3.34 7.65
N ALA A 262 4.77 3.43 6.41
CA ALA A 262 5.85 2.62 5.88
C ALA A 262 7.17 3.35 6.07
N TYR A 263 8.27 2.62 6.24
CA TYR A 263 9.58 3.23 6.40
C TYR A 263 10.66 2.53 5.57
N CYS A 264 11.70 3.30 5.25
CA CYS A 264 12.98 2.82 4.78
C CYS A 264 14.10 3.57 5.50
N ARG A 265 15.06 2.82 6.07
CA ARG A 265 16.25 3.37 6.71
C ARG A 265 17.40 3.43 5.70
N SER A 266 18.03 4.58 5.61
CA SER A 266 19.29 4.78 4.90
C SER A 266 20.44 4.87 5.89
N ASP A 267 21.35 3.90 5.83
CA ASP A 267 22.56 3.92 6.64
C ASP A 267 23.55 4.94 6.11
N LEU A 268 23.54 5.20 4.80
CA LEU A 268 24.39 6.20 4.15
C LEU A 268 24.00 7.63 4.55
N LEU A 269 22.70 7.93 4.54
CA LEU A 269 22.14 9.22 4.92
C LEU A 269 22.07 9.38 6.45
N ARG A 270 22.22 8.29 7.22
CA ARG A 270 21.85 8.21 8.63
C ARG A 270 20.47 8.80 8.88
N GLY A 271 19.53 8.45 7.99
CA GLY A 271 18.19 8.98 7.97
C GLY A 271 17.13 7.88 7.87
N LEU A 272 15.93 8.19 8.34
CA LEU A 272 14.76 7.36 8.26
C LEU A 272 13.70 8.06 7.41
N ILE A 273 13.34 7.46 6.29
CA ILE A 273 12.27 7.91 5.43
C ILE A 273 10.97 7.27 5.91
N LEU A 274 9.98 8.09 6.25
CA LEU A 274 8.63 7.66 6.60
C LEU A 274 7.65 8.09 5.52
N VAL A 275 6.76 7.18 5.12
CA VAL A 275 5.67 7.44 4.19
C VAL A 275 4.37 7.18 4.90
N GLU A 276 3.55 8.20 5.08
CA GLU A 276 2.23 8.06 5.69
C GLU A 276 1.26 7.39 4.73
N LEU A 277 0.63 6.31 5.18
CA LEU A 277 -0.42 5.65 4.43
C LEU A 277 -1.76 6.39 4.61
N PRO A 278 -2.56 6.57 3.55
CA PRO A 278 -3.74 7.43 3.57
C PRO A 278 -4.84 6.85 4.46
N LYS A 279 -4.95 7.33 5.67
CA LYS A 279 -5.96 6.93 6.68
C LYS A 279 -7.38 7.03 6.17
N MET A 280 -7.68 8.09 5.41
CA MET A 280 -9.03 8.31 4.86
C MET A 280 -9.41 7.23 3.84
N GLN A 281 -8.48 6.74 3.04
CA GLN A 281 -8.76 5.64 2.12
C GLN A 281 -9.02 4.34 2.86
N ILE A 282 -8.30 4.08 3.96
CA ILE A 282 -8.51 2.90 4.82
C ILE A 282 -9.90 2.96 5.48
N LEU A 283 -10.28 4.11 6.01
CA LEU A 283 -11.59 4.31 6.64
C LEU A 283 -12.72 4.22 5.62
N ASN A 284 -12.57 4.86 4.46
CA ASN A 284 -13.55 4.81 3.38
C ASN A 284 -13.71 3.40 2.81
N PHE A 285 -12.61 2.65 2.66
CA PHE A 285 -12.65 1.25 2.26
C PHE A 285 -13.42 0.40 3.28
N ARG A 286 -13.11 0.54 4.57
CA ARG A 286 -13.80 -0.19 5.64
C ARG A 286 -15.30 0.12 5.69
N SER A 287 -15.68 1.39 5.60
CA SER A 287 -17.08 1.80 5.60
C SER A 287 -17.83 1.34 4.36
N SER A 288 -17.21 1.41 3.18
CA SER A 288 -17.77 0.92 1.93
C SER A 288 -17.95 -0.59 1.94
N LEU A 289 -16.96 -1.33 2.44
CA LEU A 289 -17.04 -2.79 2.59
C LEU A 289 -18.16 -3.19 3.56
N LEU A 290 -18.27 -2.53 4.71
CA LEU A 290 -19.36 -2.74 5.66
C LEU A 290 -20.71 -2.45 5.03
N GLY A 291 -20.85 -1.33 4.31
CA GLY A 291 -22.07 -0.97 3.60
C GLY A 291 -22.49 -2.04 2.57
N ALA A 292 -21.54 -2.52 1.76
CA ALA A 292 -21.79 -3.58 0.79
C ALA A 292 -22.20 -4.92 1.45
N LEU A 293 -21.54 -5.28 2.57
CA LEU A 293 -21.88 -6.49 3.31
C LEU A 293 -23.26 -6.39 3.97
N LEU A 294 -23.62 -5.24 4.56
CA LEU A 294 -24.95 -5.02 5.15
C LEU A 294 -26.04 -5.06 4.08
N LEU A 295 -25.80 -4.45 2.92
CA LEU A 295 -26.75 -4.51 1.80
C LEU A 295 -26.91 -5.93 1.29
N GLY A 296 -25.82 -6.68 1.14
CA GLY A 296 -25.83 -8.09 0.76
C GLY A 296 -26.59 -8.96 1.78
N LEU A 297 -26.37 -8.72 3.07
CA LEU A 297 -27.08 -9.42 4.14
C LEU A 297 -28.58 -9.12 4.10
N ALA A 298 -28.97 -7.85 3.90
CA ALA A 298 -30.36 -7.44 3.81
C ALA A 298 -31.08 -8.07 2.61
N THR A 299 -30.44 -8.08 1.43
CA THR A 299 -30.99 -8.72 0.23
C THR A 299 -31.10 -10.23 0.40
N ALA A 300 -30.10 -10.89 0.96
CA ALA A 300 -30.14 -12.32 1.23
C ALA A 300 -31.22 -12.68 2.26
N ALA A 301 -31.41 -11.89 3.30
CA ALA A 301 -32.49 -12.06 4.27
C ALA A 301 -33.87 -11.93 3.59
N LEU A 302 -34.06 -10.92 2.73
CA LEU A 302 -35.30 -10.74 1.97
C LEU A 302 -35.63 -11.96 1.09
N VAL A 303 -34.61 -12.42 0.32
CA VAL A 303 -34.75 -13.61 -0.53
C VAL A 303 -35.07 -14.84 0.32
N SER A 304 -34.40 -15.02 1.46
CA SER A 304 -34.63 -16.14 2.38
C SER A 304 -36.08 -16.14 2.90
N VAL A 305 -36.62 -14.97 3.26
CA VAL A 305 -38.03 -14.84 3.68
C VAL A 305 -39.00 -15.20 2.54
N LEU A 306 -38.72 -14.75 1.31
CA LEU A 306 -39.55 -15.09 0.15
C LEU A 306 -39.52 -16.58 -0.17
N VAL A 307 -38.35 -17.21 -0.13
CA VAL A 307 -38.22 -18.67 -0.35
C VAL A 307 -38.91 -19.44 0.76
N ALA A 308 -38.68 -19.09 2.01
CA ALA A 308 -39.33 -19.71 3.16
C ALA A 308 -40.85 -19.59 3.06
N TRP A 309 -41.36 -18.45 2.63
CA TRP A 309 -42.80 -18.24 2.41
C TRP A 309 -43.35 -19.14 1.28
N ARG A 310 -42.63 -19.28 0.15
CA ARG A 310 -43.04 -20.20 -0.95
C ARG A 310 -43.06 -21.65 -0.49
N VAL A 311 -41.99 -22.10 0.17
CA VAL A 311 -41.87 -23.46 0.72
C VAL A 311 -43.01 -23.73 1.72
N ALA A 312 -43.28 -22.75 2.58
CA ALA A 312 -44.36 -22.82 3.54
C ALA A 312 -45.73 -23.03 2.88
N GLN A 313 -46.02 -22.29 1.81
CA GLN A 313 -47.27 -22.43 1.08
C GLN A 313 -47.39 -23.80 0.41
N THR A 314 -46.32 -24.31 -0.17
CA THR A 314 -46.30 -25.58 -0.90
C THR A 314 -46.47 -26.78 0.03
N ILE A 315 -45.85 -26.75 1.22
CA ILE A 315 -45.91 -27.89 2.16
C ILE A 315 -47.17 -27.82 3.07
N SER A 316 -47.53 -26.63 3.55
CA SER A 316 -48.63 -26.51 4.52
C SER A 316 -50.00 -26.74 3.93
N ARG A 317 -50.23 -26.44 2.65
CA ARG A 317 -51.53 -26.65 2.01
C ARG A 317 -51.95 -28.11 1.97
N PRO A 318 -51.15 -29.07 1.45
CA PRO A 318 -51.55 -30.48 1.44
C PRO A 318 -51.64 -31.08 2.84
N VAL A 319 -50.79 -30.70 3.77
CA VAL A 319 -50.85 -31.19 5.17
C VAL A 319 -52.12 -30.76 5.88
N HIS A 320 -52.55 -29.49 5.70
CA HIS A 320 -53.83 -29.03 6.25
C HIS A 320 -55.03 -29.69 5.61
N GLN A 321 -54.99 -29.97 4.31
CA GLN A 321 -56.05 -30.71 3.61
C GLN A 321 -56.15 -32.16 4.10
N LEU A 322 -55.03 -32.84 4.28
CA LEU A 322 -54.96 -34.18 4.85
C LEU A 322 -55.51 -34.22 6.28
N ARG A 323 -55.11 -33.29 7.12
CA ARG A 323 -55.60 -33.19 8.52
C ARG A 323 -57.11 -32.92 8.57
N ALA A 324 -57.58 -31.99 7.76
CA ALA A 324 -59.03 -31.71 7.67
C ALA A 324 -59.83 -32.91 7.15
N SER A 325 -59.27 -33.65 6.21
CA SER A 325 -59.90 -34.88 5.71
C SER A 325 -59.91 -36.02 6.74
N MET A 326 -58.82 -36.17 7.50
CA MET A 326 -58.74 -37.12 8.62
C MET A 326 -59.69 -36.78 9.76
N GLU A 327 -59.91 -35.51 10.04
CA GLU A 327 -60.78 -35.02 11.11
C GLU A 327 -62.31 -35.28 10.69
N LYS A 328 -62.65 -35.10 9.41
CA LYS A 328 -63.96 -35.47 8.84
C LYS A 328 -64.17 -36.94 8.89
N PHE A 329 -63.17 -37.75 8.55
CA PHE A 329 -63.24 -39.20 8.61
C PHE A 329 -63.49 -39.71 10.06
N ARG A 330 -62.79 -39.08 11.03
CA ARG A 330 -62.97 -39.37 12.46
C ARG A 330 -64.37 -39.03 12.97
N ASN A 331 -65.03 -38.04 12.36
CA ASN A 331 -66.37 -37.61 12.71
C ASN A 331 -67.49 -38.40 11.96
N GLY A 332 -67.13 -39.48 11.21
CA GLY A 332 -68.07 -40.36 10.60
C GLY A 332 -68.52 -39.99 9.19
N GLU A 333 -67.97 -38.98 8.56
CA GLU A 333 -68.27 -38.62 7.18
C GLU A 333 -67.40 -39.46 6.24
N LEU A 334 -67.92 -40.65 5.83
CA LEU A 334 -67.21 -41.65 5.01
C LEU A 334 -67.15 -41.28 3.50
N ASP A 335 -67.80 -40.22 3.07
CA ASP A 335 -67.86 -39.84 1.63
C ASP A 335 -66.92 -38.69 1.24
N THR A 336 -65.85 -38.49 1.98
CA THR A 336 -64.92 -37.40 1.75
C THR A 336 -63.77 -37.87 0.84
N ARG A 337 -63.88 -37.67 -0.47
CA ARG A 337 -62.77 -37.87 -1.43
C ARG A 337 -61.76 -36.72 -1.25
N VAL A 338 -60.53 -37.08 -0.98
CA VAL A 338 -59.41 -36.13 -0.97
C VAL A 338 -59.14 -35.64 -2.41
N PRO A 339 -59.33 -34.39 -2.74
CA PRO A 339 -58.96 -33.87 -4.06
C PRO A 339 -57.48 -34.06 -4.31
N VAL A 340 -57.11 -35.01 -5.12
CA VAL A 340 -55.75 -35.19 -5.62
C VAL A 340 -55.47 -34.02 -6.57
N GLN A 341 -54.74 -33.02 -6.14
CA GLN A 341 -54.27 -31.93 -7.00
C GLN A 341 -53.28 -32.54 -7.98
N ARG A 342 -53.74 -32.82 -9.21
CA ARG A 342 -52.91 -33.21 -10.34
C ARG A 342 -51.96 -31.99 -10.56
N SER A 343 -50.66 -32.16 -10.36
CA SER A 343 -49.67 -31.23 -10.84
C SER A 343 -49.65 -31.28 -12.35
N ASP A 344 -50.22 -30.26 -12.99
CA ASP A 344 -50.09 -30.04 -14.43
C ASP A 344 -48.67 -29.63 -14.76
N GLU A 345 -47.75 -30.55 -14.66
CA GLU A 345 -46.40 -30.40 -15.22
C GLU A 345 -46.02 -31.68 -15.95
N GLY A 346 -46.03 -31.60 -17.30
CA GLY A 346 -45.33 -32.52 -18.17
C GLY A 346 -46.14 -33.73 -18.61
N GLY A 347 -46.64 -33.65 -19.79
CA GLY A 347 -47.33 -34.69 -20.54
C GLY A 347 -46.83 -36.11 -20.37
N PHE A 348 -47.52 -36.87 -19.55
CA PHE A 348 -47.48 -38.31 -19.63
C PHE A 348 -48.79 -38.73 -20.37
N GLN A 349 -48.70 -39.03 -21.65
CA GLN A 349 -49.78 -39.67 -22.39
C GLN A 349 -50.05 -41.04 -21.76
N PRO A 350 -51.28 -41.34 -21.36
CA PRO A 350 -51.61 -42.67 -20.96
C PRO A 350 -51.57 -43.57 -22.21
N TYR A 351 -50.77 -44.60 -22.10
CA TYR A 351 -50.73 -45.71 -23.04
C TYR A 351 -52.04 -46.47 -22.90
N ASP A 352 -52.94 -46.20 -23.82
CA ASP A 352 -54.17 -46.96 -23.96
C ASP A 352 -53.89 -48.23 -24.80
N GLY A 353 -53.61 -49.30 -24.07
CA GLY A 353 -53.37 -50.62 -24.64
C GLY A 353 -54.57 -51.53 -24.47
N ALA A 354 -55.48 -51.56 -25.44
CA ALA A 354 -56.37 -52.66 -25.61
C ALA A 354 -56.68 -52.88 -27.09
N ASP A 355 -56.11 -53.92 -27.56
CA ASP A 355 -56.78 -55.03 -28.24
C ASP A 355 -56.92 -55.03 -29.77
N ARG A 356 -56.34 -56.08 -30.27
CA ARG A 356 -56.81 -56.96 -31.40
C ARG A 356 -56.35 -56.66 -32.82
N THR A 357 -55.65 -57.68 -33.17
CA THR A 357 -55.80 -58.58 -34.36
C THR A 357 -54.91 -58.26 -35.57
N ALA A 358 -54.11 -59.27 -35.75
CA ALA A 358 -53.87 -60.02 -36.98
C ALA A 358 -53.24 -59.34 -38.20
N GLY A 359 -52.17 -59.92 -38.59
CA GLY A 359 -51.96 -60.23 -40.00
C GLY A 359 -50.82 -59.58 -40.70
N GLY A 360 -49.83 -60.37 -41.02
CA GLY A 360 -49.13 -60.22 -42.29
C GLY A 360 -47.69 -59.67 -42.32
N ALA A 361 -46.80 -60.60 -42.20
CA ALA A 361 -45.80 -60.96 -43.20
C ALA A 361 -44.80 -59.95 -43.77
N ARG A 362 -43.54 -60.33 -43.63
CA ARG A 362 -42.40 -60.13 -44.58
C ARG A 362 -41.88 -58.72 -44.74
N SER A 363 -40.66 -58.45 -44.69
CA SER A 363 -39.40 -59.07 -45.03
C SER A 363 -38.30 -58.03 -44.91
N ALA A 364 -37.14 -58.47 -44.47
CA ALA A 364 -35.81 -58.15 -44.97
C ALA A 364 -35.36 -56.68 -45.09
N GLY A 365 -34.22 -56.39 -44.47
CA GLY A 365 -33.41 -55.30 -44.86
C GLY A 365 -32.31 -55.02 -43.82
N ALA A 366 -31.24 -55.68 -43.99
CA ALA A 366 -29.94 -55.42 -43.31
C ALA A 366 -29.45 -54.04 -43.60
N GLY A 367 -28.75 -53.50 -42.65
CA GLY A 367 -27.97 -52.26 -42.84
C GLY A 367 -27.17 -51.92 -41.62
N GLU A 368 -25.95 -52.28 -41.66
CA GLU A 368 -24.88 -52.08 -40.72
C GLU A 368 -24.59 -50.62 -40.36
N PRO A 369 -23.88 -50.36 -39.24
CA PRO A 369 -23.59 -49.06 -38.75
C PRO A 369 -22.24 -48.53 -39.31
N PRO A 370 -21.97 -47.26 -39.33
CA PRO A 370 -20.62 -46.78 -39.46
C PRO A 370 -20.02 -46.17 -38.19
N ARG A 371 -19.03 -46.81 -37.75
CA ARG A 371 -17.66 -46.48 -37.30
C ARG A 371 -17.40 -45.02 -36.91
N ARG A 372 -16.80 -44.97 -35.73
CA ARG A 372 -15.79 -44.05 -35.22
C ARG A 372 -14.89 -43.43 -36.28
N ARG A 373 -14.58 -42.17 -36.13
CA ARG A 373 -13.23 -41.64 -36.42
C ARG A 373 -12.83 -40.62 -35.36
N SER A 374 -11.85 -41.04 -34.67
CA SER A 374 -10.80 -40.29 -33.97
C SER A 374 -9.98 -39.53 -34.97
N ALA A 375 -9.42 -38.43 -34.59
CA ALA A 375 -8.12 -37.83 -34.86
C ALA A 375 -8.30 -36.32 -34.58
N GLY A 376 -7.51 -35.67 -33.88
CA GLY A 376 -6.09 -35.79 -33.69
C GLY A 376 -5.51 -34.39 -33.71
N ALA A 377 -4.71 -34.14 -32.74
CA ALA A 377 -3.42 -33.51 -32.84
C ALA A 377 -3.30 -31.97 -33.01
N LEU A 378 -2.58 -31.43 -32.05
CA LEU A 378 -1.36 -30.64 -32.19
C LEU A 378 -1.44 -29.22 -32.75
N ALA A 379 -1.04 -28.27 -31.96
CA ALA A 379 0.20 -27.49 -32.09
C ALA A 379 0.09 -26.25 -31.19
N SER A 380 0.86 -26.14 -30.15
CA SER A 380 2.18 -25.42 -30.12
C SER A 380 2.15 -24.02 -30.72
N GLY A 381 2.41 -23.06 -29.87
CA GLY A 381 2.70 -21.68 -30.26
C GLY A 381 3.26 -20.89 -29.08
N GLN A 382 4.57 -21.07 -28.83
CA GLN A 382 5.41 -20.10 -28.14
C GLN A 382 5.48 -18.80 -28.92
N SER A 383 5.51 -17.69 -28.24
CA SER A 383 6.27 -16.47 -28.52
C SER A 383 6.19 -15.60 -27.29
N ALA A 384 7.15 -15.46 -26.55
CA ALA A 384 8.28 -14.59 -26.39
C ALA A 384 8.25 -13.30 -27.20
N PHE A 385 8.28 -12.18 -26.50
CA PHE A 385 8.93 -10.88 -26.81
C PHE A 385 8.72 -10.00 -25.57
N HIS A 386 9.79 -9.68 -24.83
CA HIS A 386 10.69 -8.52 -25.00
C HIS A 386 9.95 -7.19 -25.19
N LEU A 387 9.86 -6.38 -24.19
CA LEU A 387 10.55 -5.11 -23.95
C LEU A 387 10.23 -4.66 -22.52
#